data_8bae2a9ec5539c65230493697775cbcf
#
_entry.id   8bae2a9ec5539c65230493697775cbcf
#
_cell.length_a   1.000
_cell.length_b   1.000
_cell.length_c   1.000
_cell.angle_alpha   90.00
_cell.angle_beta   90.00
_cell.angle_gamma   90.00
#
_symmetry.space_group_name_H-M   'P 1'
#
loop_
_entity.id
_entity.type
_entity.pdbx_description
1 polymer ?
#
loop_
_entity_poly.entity_id
_entity_poly.type
_entity_poly.pdbx_seq_one_letter_code
_entity_poly.pdbx_strand_id
1 'polypeptide(L)'
;MNDEALLGPWIRRFLLEHIVAERNLARNTQHGYRDALCQLIPFVAKQSNKPIDRLAVVDISAELVRLFLADLEASRHCGIATRNQRLAAIRALARFVGEHSPIHIEWSGQIRAIPFKKTMQAVVPYLEKAEIDALLAAPDRQTAQGGRDHALLLFLYNTGARASEAAHVKVADLDLNAASVKISGKGGKQRFCPLWSATVSELATIIAGGEPSPSH
;
A
#
# COMPACT_ATOMS: atom_id res chain seq x y z
N MET A 1 -33.69 -17.84 -2.83
CA MET A 1 -32.29 -18.12 -2.46
C MET A 1 -31.92 -17.05 -1.42
N ASN A 2 -31.51 -17.47 -0.21
CA ASN A 2 -31.37 -16.53 0.90
C ASN A 2 -30.20 -15.58 0.58
N ASP A 3 -30.42 -14.26 0.65
CA ASP A 3 -29.41 -13.23 0.32
C ASP A 3 -28.13 -13.37 1.16
N GLU A 4 -28.23 -13.94 2.35
CA GLU A 4 -27.08 -14.23 3.24
C GLU A 4 -26.13 -15.31 2.71
N ALA A 5 -26.55 -16.15 1.79
CA ALA A 5 -25.70 -17.18 1.20
C ALA A 5 -24.82 -16.63 0.07
N LEU A 6 -25.28 -15.57 -0.63
CA LEU A 6 -24.59 -15.00 -1.78
C LEU A 6 -23.35 -14.19 -1.35
N LEU A 7 -22.27 -14.33 -2.11
CA LEU A 7 -20.99 -13.65 -1.85
C LEU A 7 -21.05 -12.14 -2.12
N GLY A 8 -21.77 -11.73 -3.17
CA GLY A 8 -21.80 -10.33 -3.63
C GLY A 8 -22.20 -9.32 -2.54
N PRO A 9 -23.32 -9.50 -1.82
CA PRO A 9 -23.73 -8.64 -0.72
C PRO A 9 -22.65 -8.50 0.37
N TRP A 10 -21.99 -9.62 0.74
CA TRP A 10 -20.91 -9.62 1.73
C TRP A 10 -19.69 -8.83 1.30
N ILE A 11 -19.27 -8.95 0.03
CA ILE A 11 -18.16 -8.18 -0.52
C ILE A 11 -18.48 -6.69 -0.51
N ARG A 12 -19.69 -6.31 -0.93
CA ARG A 12 -20.13 -4.92 -0.90
C ARG A 12 -20.09 -4.34 0.51
N ARG A 13 -20.68 -5.03 1.49
CA ARG A 13 -20.65 -4.60 2.89
C ARG A 13 -19.23 -4.50 3.42
N PHE A 14 -18.40 -5.49 3.15
CA PHE A 14 -17.01 -5.50 3.57
C PHE A 14 -16.24 -4.31 2.99
N LEU A 15 -16.32 -4.09 1.66
CA LEU A 15 -15.51 -3.06 0.99
C LEU A 15 -16.01 -1.65 1.27
N LEU A 16 -17.32 -1.41 1.31
CA LEU A 16 -17.88 -0.06 1.42
C LEU A 16 -18.20 0.34 2.86
N GLU A 17 -18.78 -0.57 3.63
CA GLU A 17 -19.22 -0.28 4.98
C GLU A 17 -18.09 -0.53 5.99
N HIS A 18 -17.58 -1.76 6.05
CA HIS A 18 -16.60 -2.14 7.08
C HIS A 18 -15.24 -1.47 6.90
N ILE A 19 -14.57 -1.61 5.73
CA ILE A 19 -13.20 -1.10 5.60
C ILE A 19 -13.12 0.40 5.34
N VAL A 20 -14.17 1.00 4.76
CA VAL A 20 -14.22 2.44 4.47
C VAL A 20 -14.94 3.18 5.58
N ALA A 21 -16.24 2.91 5.81
CA ALA A 21 -17.07 3.72 6.70
C ALA A 21 -16.76 3.46 8.19
N GLU A 22 -16.65 2.18 8.61
CA GLU A 22 -16.43 1.86 10.02
C GLU A 22 -14.96 1.97 10.43
N ARG A 23 -14.03 1.42 9.62
CA ARG A 23 -12.61 1.31 9.99
C ARG A 23 -11.74 2.42 9.44
N ASN A 24 -12.24 3.22 8.50
CA ASN A 24 -11.48 4.29 7.83
C ASN A 24 -10.04 3.88 7.49
N LEU A 25 -9.88 2.70 6.85
CA LEU A 25 -8.54 2.19 6.52
C LEU A 25 -7.88 3.08 5.48
N ALA A 26 -6.55 3.17 5.51
CA ALA A 26 -5.79 3.93 4.52
C ALA A 26 -6.10 3.45 3.09
N ARG A 27 -6.17 4.39 2.13
CA ARG A 27 -6.51 4.11 0.72
C ARG A 27 -5.74 2.93 0.12
N ASN A 28 -4.44 2.85 0.38
CA ASN A 28 -3.61 1.74 -0.12
C ASN A 28 -4.05 0.38 0.43
N THR A 29 -4.55 0.33 1.68
CA THR A 29 -5.09 -0.90 2.26
C THR A 29 -6.43 -1.26 1.62
N GLN A 30 -7.30 -0.25 1.41
CA GLN A 30 -8.58 -0.45 0.71
C GLN A 30 -8.35 -1.00 -0.71
N HIS A 31 -7.42 -0.38 -1.48
CA HIS A 31 -7.05 -0.85 -2.81
C HIS A 31 -6.47 -2.27 -2.78
N GLY A 32 -5.57 -2.56 -1.84
CA GLY A 32 -4.98 -3.89 -1.70
C GLY A 32 -6.01 -4.99 -1.41
N TYR A 33 -7.05 -4.68 -0.62
CA TYR A 33 -8.14 -5.61 -0.33
C TYR A 33 -9.03 -5.81 -1.54
N ARG A 34 -9.44 -4.71 -2.19
CA ARG A 34 -10.21 -4.78 -3.43
C ARG A 34 -9.48 -5.60 -4.50
N ASP A 35 -8.21 -5.32 -4.72
CA ASP A 35 -7.42 -6.00 -5.76
C ASP A 35 -7.23 -7.49 -5.48
N ALA A 36 -7.12 -7.87 -4.20
CA ALA A 36 -7.08 -9.28 -3.82
C ALA A 36 -8.38 -10.00 -4.18
N LEU A 37 -9.55 -9.37 -3.88
CA LEU A 37 -10.85 -9.95 -4.16
C LEU A 37 -11.16 -9.94 -5.67
N CYS A 38 -10.79 -8.89 -6.40
CA CYS A 38 -10.91 -8.85 -7.86
C CYS A 38 -10.15 -9.97 -8.57
N GLN A 39 -9.08 -10.50 -7.95
CA GLN A 39 -8.34 -11.64 -8.50
C GLN A 39 -8.90 -12.98 -8.02
N LEU A 40 -9.31 -13.07 -6.75
CA LEU A 40 -9.84 -14.31 -6.17
C LEU A 40 -11.18 -14.70 -6.78
N ILE A 41 -12.12 -13.76 -6.91
CA ILE A 41 -13.50 -14.05 -7.32
C ILE A 41 -13.59 -14.71 -8.71
N PRO A 42 -12.95 -14.18 -9.76
CA PRO A 42 -12.93 -14.85 -11.07
C PRO A 42 -12.23 -16.21 -11.04
N PHE A 43 -11.19 -16.35 -10.21
CA PHE A 43 -10.52 -17.63 -10.03
C PHE A 43 -11.47 -18.67 -9.44
N VAL A 44 -12.17 -18.34 -8.36
CA VAL A 44 -13.16 -19.24 -7.72
C VAL A 44 -14.29 -19.55 -8.68
N ALA A 45 -14.84 -18.56 -9.38
CA ALA A 45 -15.91 -18.76 -10.37
C ALA A 45 -15.51 -19.78 -11.45
N LYS A 46 -14.28 -19.64 -11.98
CA LYS A 46 -13.74 -20.58 -12.97
C LYS A 46 -13.58 -21.99 -12.40
N GLN A 47 -13.01 -22.12 -11.20
CA GLN A 47 -12.77 -23.43 -10.59
C GLN A 47 -14.07 -24.15 -10.17
N SER A 48 -15.08 -23.39 -9.75
CA SER A 48 -16.37 -23.90 -9.35
C SER A 48 -17.36 -24.08 -10.51
N ASN A 49 -16.96 -23.65 -11.72
CA ASN A 49 -17.84 -23.62 -12.89
C ASN A 49 -19.17 -22.89 -12.63
N LYS A 50 -19.10 -21.77 -11.91
CA LYS A 50 -20.27 -20.95 -11.50
C LYS A 50 -20.12 -19.52 -12.00
N PRO A 51 -21.21 -18.87 -12.44
CA PRO A 51 -21.21 -17.44 -12.70
C PRO A 51 -20.87 -16.64 -11.44
N ILE A 52 -20.16 -15.50 -11.61
CA ILE A 52 -19.69 -14.67 -10.49
C ILE A 52 -20.84 -14.18 -9.60
N ASP A 53 -21.96 -13.81 -10.20
CA ASP A 53 -23.17 -13.32 -9.53
C ASP A 53 -23.90 -14.40 -8.71
N ARG A 54 -23.61 -15.68 -8.94
CA ARG A 54 -24.18 -16.83 -8.22
C ARG A 54 -23.23 -17.49 -7.24
N LEU A 55 -22.05 -16.92 -7.04
CA LEU A 55 -21.14 -17.44 -6.03
C LEU A 55 -21.72 -17.24 -4.62
N ALA A 56 -21.67 -18.31 -3.85
CA ALA A 56 -21.96 -18.30 -2.41
C ALA A 56 -20.68 -18.08 -1.61
N VAL A 57 -20.82 -17.67 -0.36
CA VAL A 57 -19.69 -17.51 0.58
C VAL A 57 -18.87 -18.80 0.69
N VAL A 58 -19.56 -19.94 0.81
CA VAL A 58 -18.93 -21.27 0.95
C VAL A 58 -18.19 -21.75 -0.30
N ASP A 59 -18.45 -21.17 -1.46
CA ASP A 59 -17.70 -21.47 -2.69
C ASP A 59 -16.23 -21.01 -2.58
N ILE A 60 -15.93 -20.05 -1.72
CA ILE A 60 -14.55 -19.71 -1.36
C ILE A 60 -14.06 -20.70 -0.31
N SER A 61 -13.82 -21.95 -0.70
CA SER A 61 -13.29 -22.95 0.24
C SER A 61 -11.83 -22.70 0.59
N ALA A 62 -11.38 -23.22 1.74
CA ALA A 62 -9.97 -23.13 2.14
C ALA A 62 -9.04 -23.80 1.12
N GLU A 63 -9.52 -24.85 0.43
CA GLU A 63 -8.80 -25.53 -0.63
C GLU A 63 -8.62 -24.62 -1.86
N LEU A 64 -9.70 -24.00 -2.35
CA LEU A 64 -9.63 -23.06 -3.47
C LEU A 64 -8.77 -21.82 -3.15
N VAL A 65 -8.80 -21.35 -1.91
CA VAL A 65 -7.87 -20.28 -1.50
C VAL A 65 -6.42 -20.73 -1.56
N ARG A 66 -6.09 -21.96 -1.13
CA ARG A 66 -4.72 -22.51 -1.27
C ARG A 66 -4.32 -22.65 -2.74
N LEU A 67 -5.21 -23.14 -3.60
CA LEU A 67 -4.96 -23.23 -5.04
C LEU A 67 -4.74 -21.86 -5.67
N PHE A 68 -5.57 -20.87 -5.33
CA PHE A 68 -5.38 -19.48 -5.77
C PHE A 68 -4.02 -18.92 -5.36
N LEU A 69 -3.61 -19.13 -4.12
CA LEU A 69 -2.32 -18.68 -3.63
C LEU A 69 -1.14 -19.37 -4.32
N ALA A 70 -1.29 -20.65 -4.68
CA ALA A 70 -0.30 -21.39 -5.47
C ALA A 70 -0.25 -20.88 -6.92
N ASP A 71 -1.40 -20.57 -7.53
CA ASP A 71 -1.47 -19.98 -8.87
C ASP A 71 -0.79 -18.60 -8.94
N LEU A 72 -0.95 -17.77 -7.92
CA LEU A 72 -0.25 -16.47 -7.84
C LEU A 72 1.28 -16.64 -7.90
N GLU A 73 1.81 -17.65 -7.23
CA GLU A 73 3.26 -17.92 -7.22
C GLU A 73 3.74 -18.56 -8.53
N ALA A 74 3.00 -19.55 -9.05
CA ALA A 74 3.41 -20.32 -10.22
C ALA A 74 3.18 -19.57 -11.54
N SER A 75 1.97 -19.02 -11.74
CA SER A 75 1.55 -18.44 -13.03
C SER A 75 1.85 -16.95 -13.13
N ARG A 76 1.85 -16.22 -11.99
CA ARG A 76 2.09 -14.76 -11.96
C ARG A 76 3.42 -14.37 -11.35
N HIS A 77 4.23 -15.33 -10.96
CA HIS A 77 5.54 -15.12 -10.36
C HIS A 77 5.54 -14.14 -9.18
N CYS A 78 4.44 -14.14 -8.40
CA CYS A 78 4.31 -13.26 -7.24
C CYS A 78 5.22 -13.74 -6.11
N GLY A 79 5.98 -12.81 -5.52
CA GLY A 79 6.77 -13.12 -4.33
C GLY A 79 5.90 -13.42 -3.09
N ILE A 80 6.51 -14.07 -2.09
CA ILE A 80 5.85 -14.50 -0.83
C ILE A 80 5.15 -13.32 -0.13
N ALA A 81 5.74 -12.12 -0.16
CA ALA A 81 5.13 -10.93 0.45
C ALA A 81 3.77 -10.58 -0.20
N THR A 82 3.71 -10.58 -1.54
CA THR A 82 2.48 -10.33 -2.29
C THR A 82 1.44 -11.42 -2.04
N ARG A 83 1.86 -12.71 -2.08
CA ARG A 83 1.00 -13.85 -1.74
C ARG A 83 0.40 -13.68 -0.34
N ASN A 84 1.20 -13.33 0.64
CA ASN A 84 0.76 -13.14 2.02
C ASN A 84 -0.16 -11.92 2.18
N GLN A 85 0.07 -10.86 1.43
CA GLN A 85 -0.82 -9.69 1.40
C GLN A 85 -2.22 -10.06 0.85
N ARG A 86 -2.27 -10.88 -0.21
CA ARG A 86 -3.56 -11.39 -0.74
C ARG A 86 -4.28 -12.28 0.29
N LEU A 87 -3.55 -13.17 0.96
CA LEU A 87 -4.12 -13.99 2.04
C LEU A 87 -4.64 -13.13 3.21
N ALA A 88 -3.94 -12.05 3.58
CA ALA A 88 -4.39 -11.15 4.63
C ALA A 88 -5.75 -10.51 4.29
N ALA A 89 -5.96 -10.08 3.04
CA ALA A 89 -7.23 -9.54 2.57
C ALA A 89 -8.36 -10.59 2.63
N ILE A 90 -8.09 -11.81 2.17
CA ILE A 90 -9.05 -12.93 2.18
C ILE A 90 -9.44 -13.29 3.63
N ARG A 91 -8.46 -13.37 4.54
CA ARG A 91 -8.71 -13.63 5.97
C ARG A 91 -9.48 -12.49 6.63
N ALA A 92 -9.29 -11.25 6.21
CA ALA A 92 -10.06 -10.10 6.71
C ALA A 92 -11.53 -10.19 6.28
N LEU A 93 -11.81 -10.54 5.01
CA LEU A 93 -13.18 -10.81 4.55
C LEU A 93 -13.79 -11.97 5.33
N ALA A 94 -13.08 -13.09 5.47
CA ALA A 94 -13.58 -14.25 6.19
C ALA A 94 -13.90 -13.94 7.65
N ARG A 95 -13.05 -13.14 8.32
CA ARG A 95 -13.32 -12.66 9.68
C ARG A 95 -14.59 -11.84 9.72
N PHE A 96 -14.73 -10.85 8.83
CA PHE A 96 -15.91 -9.99 8.77
C PHE A 96 -17.20 -10.79 8.59
N VAL A 97 -17.21 -11.74 7.64
CA VAL A 97 -18.40 -12.58 7.42
C VAL A 97 -18.71 -13.44 8.65
N GLY A 98 -17.72 -14.08 9.27
CA GLY A 98 -17.92 -14.91 10.45
C GLY A 98 -18.37 -14.12 11.70
N GLU A 99 -17.97 -12.85 11.82
CA GLU A 99 -18.41 -11.96 12.91
C GLU A 99 -19.88 -11.50 12.74
N HIS A 100 -20.40 -11.50 11.51
CA HIS A 100 -21.74 -10.99 11.21
C HIS A 100 -22.75 -12.09 10.80
N SER A 101 -22.30 -13.35 10.69
CA SER A 101 -23.16 -14.46 10.30
C SER A 101 -22.78 -15.75 11.01
N PRO A 102 -23.58 -16.21 11.99
CA PRO A 102 -23.31 -17.44 12.74
C PRO A 102 -23.15 -18.69 11.86
N ILE A 103 -23.89 -18.76 10.75
CA ILE A 103 -23.81 -19.90 9.83
C ILE A 103 -22.46 -20.01 9.08
N HIS A 104 -21.66 -18.94 9.07
CA HIS A 104 -20.35 -18.90 8.40
C HIS A 104 -19.15 -18.95 9.37
N ILE A 105 -19.38 -19.21 10.66
CA ILE A 105 -18.29 -19.24 11.67
C ILE A 105 -17.27 -20.32 11.33
N GLU A 106 -17.72 -21.53 11.02
CA GLU A 106 -16.85 -22.66 10.68
C GLU A 106 -16.04 -22.35 9.41
N TRP A 107 -16.71 -21.89 8.35
CA TRP A 107 -16.06 -21.45 7.11
C TRP A 107 -15.00 -20.37 7.39
N SER A 108 -15.31 -19.36 8.17
CA SER A 108 -14.39 -18.32 8.58
C SER A 108 -13.18 -18.89 9.29
N GLY A 109 -13.37 -19.83 10.20
CA GLY A 109 -12.32 -20.55 10.91
C GLY A 109 -11.36 -21.27 9.96
N GLN A 110 -11.91 -22.00 8.99
CA GLN A 110 -11.13 -22.75 8.00
C GLN A 110 -10.26 -21.83 7.12
N ILE A 111 -10.80 -20.71 6.64
CA ILE A 111 -10.03 -19.73 5.86
C ILE A 111 -8.94 -19.08 6.71
N ARG A 112 -9.26 -18.69 7.94
CA ARG A 112 -8.31 -18.05 8.86
C ARG A 112 -7.20 -18.98 9.35
N ALA A 113 -7.41 -20.29 9.30
CA ALA A 113 -6.39 -21.29 9.61
C ALA A 113 -5.31 -21.45 8.53
N ILE A 114 -5.50 -20.91 7.30
CA ILE A 114 -4.49 -21.00 6.24
C ILE A 114 -3.25 -20.20 6.68
N PRO A 115 -2.05 -20.81 6.79
CA PRO A 115 -0.88 -20.13 7.31
C PRO A 115 -0.28 -19.12 6.31
N PHE A 116 0.34 -18.07 6.84
CA PHE A 116 1.26 -17.25 6.07
C PHE A 116 2.55 -18.03 5.80
N LYS A 117 3.11 -17.86 4.61
CA LYS A 117 4.47 -18.36 4.32
C LYS A 117 5.51 -17.49 5.02
N LYS A 118 6.49 -18.13 5.64
CA LYS A 118 7.67 -17.42 6.16
C LYS A 118 8.43 -16.82 4.98
N THR A 119 8.85 -15.58 5.13
CA THR A 119 9.74 -14.92 4.18
C THR A 119 11.09 -14.73 4.84
N MET A 120 12.17 -15.04 4.14
CA MET A 120 13.50 -14.64 4.59
C MET A 120 13.56 -13.11 4.41
N GLN A 121 13.87 -12.37 5.48
CA GLN A 121 14.21 -10.97 5.34
C GLN A 121 15.53 -10.89 4.56
N ALA A 122 15.43 -10.41 3.32
CA ALA A 122 16.64 -10.02 2.61
C ALA A 122 17.30 -8.88 3.38
N VAL A 123 18.60 -8.98 3.61
CA VAL A 123 19.39 -7.86 4.11
C VAL A 123 19.23 -6.73 3.08
N VAL A 124 18.66 -5.61 3.49
CA VAL A 124 18.57 -4.44 2.62
C VAL A 124 19.98 -3.89 2.50
N PRO A 125 20.59 -3.89 1.30
CA PRO A 125 21.90 -3.27 1.13
C PRO A 125 21.77 -1.76 1.39
N TYR A 126 22.70 -1.20 2.12
CA TYR A 126 22.85 0.24 2.28
C TYR A 126 23.86 0.75 1.26
N LEU A 127 23.70 2.00 0.88
CA LEU A 127 24.66 2.68 0.02
C LEU A 127 25.86 3.15 0.83
N GLU A 128 27.04 2.86 0.35
CA GLU A 128 28.25 3.42 0.90
C GLU A 128 28.34 4.94 0.62
N LYS A 129 29.13 5.65 1.42
CA LYS A 129 29.22 7.12 1.27
C LYS A 129 29.60 7.56 -0.15
N ALA A 130 30.53 6.87 -0.79
CA ALA A 130 30.94 7.18 -2.15
C ALA A 130 29.81 7.00 -3.17
N GLU A 131 28.95 6.00 -2.98
CA GLU A 131 27.78 5.73 -3.83
C GLU A 131 26.71 6.82 -3.64
N ILE A 132 26.50 7.28 -2.39
CA ILE A 132 25.60 8.39 -2.09
C ILE A 132 26.12 9.69 -2.72
N ASP A 133 27.40 9.98 -2.59
CA ASP A 133 28.01 11.17 -3.17
C ASP A 133 27.88 11.16 -4.70
N ALA A 134 28.10 10.01 -5.35
CA ALA A 134 27.89 9.82 -6.78
C ALA A 134 26.42 10.00 -7.19
N LEU A 135 25.48 9.45 -6.41
CA LEU A 135 24.04 9.60 -6.64
C LEU A 135 23.60 11.07 -6.55
N LEU A 136 24.08 11.81 -5.57
CA LEU A 136 23.79 13.23 -5.40
C LEU A 136 24.40 14.09 -6.52
N ALA A 137 25.55 13.67 -7.08
CA ALA A 137 26.22 14.37 -8.17
C ALA A 137 25.63 14.05 -9.56
N ALA A 138 24.83 13.00 -9.70
CA ALA A 138 24.35 12.52 -10.99
C ALA A 138 23.39 13.48 -11.73
N PRO A 139 22.47 14.21 -11.05
CA PRO A 139 21.57 15.14 -11.74
C PRO A 139 22.32 16.33 -12.35
N ASP A 140 22.01 16.66 -13.62
CA ASP A 140 22.52 17.88 -14.26
C ASP A 140 21.85 19.13 -13.70
N ARG A 141 22.48 19.76 -12.72
CA ARG A 141 21.98 20.94 -12.01
C ARG A 141 21.83 22.19 -12.87
N GLN A 142 22.33 22.19 -14.12
CA GLN A 142 22.12 23.30 -15.07
C GLN A 142 20.73 23.27 -15.68
N THR A 143 20.04 22.14 -15.61
CA THR A 143 18.65 22.00 -16.05
C THR A 143 17.67 22.17 -14.88
N ALA A 144 16.47 22.70 -15.15
CA ALA A 144 15.43 22.87 -14.14
C ALA A 144 15.02 21.50 -13.52
N GLN A 145 14.98 20.44 -14.35
CA GLN A 145 14.68 19.10 -13.89
C GLN A 145 15.78 18.55 -12.98
N GLY A 146 17.04 18.66 -13.42
CA GLY A 146 18.17 18.15 -12.63
C GLY A 146 18.37 18.91 -11.32
N GLY A 147 18.08 20.21 -11.27
CA GLY A 147 18.03 20.97 -10.02
C GLY A 147 16.97 20.42 -9.04
N ARG A 148 15.77 20.11 -9.54
CA ARG A 148 14.71 19.48 -8.73
C ARG A 148 15.11 18.09 -8.23
N ASP A 149 15.67 17.26 -9.12
CA ASP A 149 16.09 15.90 -8.78
C ASP A 149 17.20 15.92 -7.72
N HIS A 150 18.19 16.82 -7.85
CA HIS A 150 19.24 17.00 -6.85
C HIS A 150 18.68 17.40 -5.48
N ALA A 151 17.79 18.38 -5.45
CA ALA A 151 17.19 18.83 -4.19
C ALA A 151 16.32 17.74 -3.55
N LEU A 152 15.58 16.96 -4.36
CA LEU A 152 14.80 15.82 -3.86
C LEU A 152 15.69 14.73 -3.25
N LEU A 153 16.77 14.36 -3.95
CA LEU A 153 17.74 13.37 -3.45
C LEU A 153 18.40 13.84 -2.16
N LEU A 154 18.83 15.11 -2.13
CA LEU A 154 19.41 15.70 -0.92
C LEU A 154 18.42 15.77 0.24
N PHE A 155 17.16 16.12 -0.02
CA PHE A 155 16.10 16.12 0.98
C PHE A 155 15.84 14.71 1.54
N LEU A 156 15.76 13.69 0.68
CA LEU A 156 15.57 12.30 1.08
C LEU A 156 16.74 11.81 1.94
N TYR A 157 17.96 12.12 1.53
CA TYR A 157 19.17 11.74 2.27
C TYR A 157 19.25 12.43 3.63
N ASN A 158 18.95 13.72 3.70
CA ASN A 158 18.98 14.51 4.93
C ASN A 158 17.92 14.03 5.95
N THR A 159 16.67 13.76 5.49
CA THR A 159 15.53 13.57 6.38
C THR A 159 15.18 12.10 6.63
N GLY A 160 15.68 11.18 5.81
CA GLY A 160 15.25 9.79 5.79
C GLY A 160 13.75 9.63 5.48
N ALA A 161 13.15 10.60 4.79
CA ALA A 161 11.75 10.52 4.40
C ALA A 161 11.51 9.39 3.39
N ARG A 162 10.33 8.73 3.49
CA ARG A 162 9.91 7.82 2.43
C ARG A 162 9.54 8.63 1.18
N ALA A 163 9.69 8.05 -0.01
CA ALA A 163 9.33 8.71 -1.27
C ALA A 163 7.89 9.27 -1.23
N SER A 164 6.94 8.52 -0.70
CA SER A 164 5.55 8.97 -0.53
C SER A 164 5.39 10.10 0.49
N GLU A 165 6.22 10.15 1.53
CA GLU A 165 6.21 11.24 2.51
C GLU A 165 6.76 12.51 1.86
N ALA A 166 7.89 12.42 1.16
CA ALA A 166 8.50 13.55 0.45
C ALA A 166 7.56 14.13 -0.61
N ALA A 167 6.87 13.29 -1.39
CA ALA A 167 5.92 13.70 -2.42
C ALA A 167 4.70 14.48 -1.87
N HIS A 168 4.43 14.41 -0.57
CA HIS A 168 3.30 15.11 0.09
C HIS A 168 3.74 16.31 0.93
N VAL A 169 5.03 16.62 1.00
CA VAL A 169 5.53 17.83 1.68
C VAL A 169 5.05 19.07 0.92
N LYS A 170 4.49 20.00 1.63
CA LYS A 170 4.05 21.30 1.10
C LYS A 170 5.02 22.39 1.53
N VAL A 171 5.04 23.50 0.80
CA VAL A 171 5.82 24.69 1.18
C VAL A 171 5.49 25.14 2.61
N ALA A 172 4.20 25.05 3.00
CA ALA A 172 3.74 25.39 4.36
C ALA A 172 4.27 24.43 5.46
N ASP A 173 4.83 23.27 5.10
CA ASP A 173 5.46 22.33 6.04
C ASP A 173 6.96 22.63 6.25
N LEU A 174 7.53 23.56 5.50
CA LEU A 174 8.92 23.98 5.56
C LEU A 174 9.06 25.26 6.39
N ASP A 175 9.95 25.25 7.37
CA ASP A 175 10.47 26.45 8.02
C ASP A 175 11.94 26.58 7.68
N LEU A 176 12.22 27.33 6.60
CA LEU A 176 13.59 27.52 6.10
C LEU A 176 14.42 28.40 7.06
N ASN A 177 13.79 29.28 7.86
CA ASN A 177 14.50 30.10 8.84
C ASN A 177 14.94 29.28 10.05
N ALA A 178 14.07 28.38 10.53
CA ALA A 178 14.42 27.44 11.59
C ALA A 178 15.12 26.18 11.06
N ALA A 179 15.39 26.11 9.75
CA ALA A 179 15.99 24.95 9.08
C ALA A 179 15.31 23.63 9.48
N SER A 180 13.98 23.58 9.36
CA SER A 180 13.20 22.40 9.75
C SER A 180 12.06 22.10 8.77
N VAL A 181 11.62 20.83 8.73
CA VAL A 181 10.47 20.37 7.95
C VAL A 181 9.57 19.48 8.78
N LYS A 182 8.27 19.68 8.64
CA LYS A 182 7.24 18.80 9.20
C LYS A 182 6.88 17.71 8.19
N ILE A 183 7.13 16.46 8.53
CA ILE A 183 6.85 15.30 7.68
C ILE A 183 5.68 14.52 8.28
N SER A 184 4.66 14.29 7.45
CA SER A 184 3.49 13.49 7.79
C SER A 184 3.65 12.06 7.28
N GLY A 185 3.65 11.09 8.20
CA GLY A 185 3.86 9.68 7.91
C GLY A 185 2.59 8.83 8.02
N LYS A 186 2.78 7.52 7.99
CA LYS A 186 1.69 6.53 8.07
C LYS A 186 0.85 6.72 9.35
N GLY A 187 -0.47 6.73 9.18
CA GLY A 187 -1.43 6.85 10.28
C GLY A 187 -1.53 8.26 10.85
N GLY A 188 -1.19 9.30 10.08
CA GLY A 188 -1.28 10.69 10.51
C GLY A 188 -0.18 11.12 11.49
N LYS A 189 0.81 10.26 11.74
CA LYS A 189 1.94 10.61 12.62
C LYS A 189 2.78 11.69 11.96
N GLN A 190 3.13 12.72 12.72
CA GLN A 190 3.98 13.81 12.28
C GLN A 190 5.32 13.79 13.01
N ARG A 191 6.38 14.16 12.30
CA ARG A 191 7.70 14.39 12.88
C ARG A 191 8.31 15.64 12.29
N PHE A 192 9.11 16.33 13.06
CA PHE A 192 9.97 17.43 12.61
C PHE A 192 11.37 16.90 12.37
N CYS A 193 11.93 17.23 11.21
CA CYS A 193 13.29 16.87 10.84
C CYS A 193 14.12 18.15 10.66
N PRO A 194 15.31 18.24 11.26
CA PRO A 194 16.24 19.33 10.95
C PRO A 194 16.73 19.22 9.50
N LEU A 195 16.92 20.36 8.87
CA LEU A 195 17.47 20.46 7.51
C LEU A 195 18.89 20.94 7.56
N TRP A 196 19.76 20.34 6.76
CA TRP A 196 21.11 20.86 6.54
C TRP A 196 21.06 22.17 5.76
N SER A 197 22.05 23.03 5.94
CA SER A 197 22.14 24.31 5.23
C SER A 197 22.11 24.15 3.71
N ALA A 198 22.77 23.11 3.17
CA ALA A 198 22.72 22.77 1.76
C ALA A 198 21.31 22.43 1.29
N THR A 199 20.53 21.64 2.08
CA THR A 199 19.14 21.30 1.76
C THR A 199 18.25 22.54 1.78
N VAL A 200 18.42 23.41 2.76
CA VAL A 200 17.69 24.68 2.85
C VAL A 200 17.94 25.54 1.61
N SER A 201 19.22 25.70 1.20
CA SER A 201 19.59 26.49 0.03
C SER A 201 18.97 25.97 -1.27
N GLU A 202 19.02 24.64 -1.49
CA GLU A 202 18.41 24.02 -2.69
C GLU A 202 16.89 24.17 -2.71
N LEU A 203 16.23 23.94 -1.57
CA LEU A 203 14.78 24.11 -1.47
C LEU A 203 14.36 25.57 -1.67
N ALA A 204 15.08 26.53 -1.10
CA ALA A 204 14.83 27.95 -1.29
C ALA A 204 14.91 28.35 -2.76
N THR A 205 15.92 27.85 -3.49
CA THR A 205 16.09 28.10 -4.93
C THR A 205 14.89 27.57 -5.74
N ILE A 206 14.42 26.36 -5.43
CA ILE A 206 13.27 25.77 -6.13
C ILE A 206 12.00 26.56 -5.86
N ILE A 207 11.75 26.93 -4.59
CA ILE A 207 10.56 27.68 -4.20
C ILE A 207 10.54 29.06 -4.86
N ALA A 208 11.70 29.75 -4.92
CA ALA A 208 11.82 31.05 -5.58
C ALA A 208 11.68 30.99 -7.11
N GLY A 209 12.10 29.88 -7.73
CA GLY A 209 12.01 29.64 -9.17
C GLY A 209 10.70 29.00 -9.64
N GLY A 210 9.83 28.56 -8.73
CA GLY A 210 8.53 27.99 -9.04
C GLY A 210 7.48 29.08 -9.23
N GLU A 211 7.05 29.33 -10.47
CA GLU A 211 5.80 30.08 -10.70
C GLU A 211 4.63 29.34 -10.05
N PRO A 212 3.68 30.03 -9.42
CA PRO A 212 2.48 29.41 -8.89
C PRO A 212 1.71 28.78 -10.05
N SER A 213 1.57 27.44 -10.05
CA SER A 213 0.64 26.76 -10.95
C SER A 213 -0.75 27.31 -10.70
N PRO A 214 -1.50 27.72 -11.75
CA PRO A 214 -2.86 28.15 -11.58
C PRO A 214 -3.68 27.00 -10.98
N SER A 215 -4.36 27.29 -9.89
CA SER A 215 -5.33 26.39 -9.25
C SER A 215 -6.44 26.02 -10.24
N HIS A 216 -6.58 24.72 -10.51
CA HIS A 216 -7.78 24.13 -11.08
C HIS A 216 -8.44 23.21 -10.05
#